data_96b424cecf098e54c0c0960948077206
#
_entry.id   96b424cecf098e54c0c0960948077206
#
_cell.length_a   1.000
_cell.length_b   1.000
_cell.length_c   1.000
_cell.angle_alpha   90.00
_cell.angle_beta   90.00
_cell.angle_gamma   90.00
#
_symmetry.space_group_name_H-M   'P 1'
#
loop_
_entity.id
_entity.type
_entity.pdbx_description
1 polymer ?
#
loop_
_entity_poly.entity_id
_entity_poly.type
_entity_poly.pdbx_seq_one_letter_code
_entity_poly.pdbx_strand_id
1 'polypeptide(L)'
;MTAQPTVIIVDDDPGMRESLEGLLRSVGLQVKTLASVPEFVKEGRPDGPTCLVLDVRLPGRSGLDFQRELSAANIHVPIIFVTGYGDIPMSVQAIKGGAIEFLTKPFRDQDLLYAI
;
A
#
# COMPACT_ATOMS: atom_id res chain seq x y z
N MET A 1 1.98 18.87 -18.87
CA MET A 1 0.87 18.37 -18.05
C MET A 1 1.39 17.38 -17.04
N THR A 2 1.11 17.60 -15.76
CA THR A 2 1.57 16.69 -14.73
C THR A 2 0.61 15.51 -14.61
N ALA A 3 1.17 14.30 -14.43
CA ALA A 3 0.37 13.13 -14.17
C ALA A 3 -0.32 13.25 -12.81
N GLN A 4 -1.53 12.75 -12.70
CA GLN A 4 -2.27 12.76 -11.44
C GLN A 4 -1.69 11.73 -10.47
N PRO A 5 -1.70 12.04 -9.15
CA PRO A 5 -1.28 11.06 -8.16
C PRO A 5 -2.14 9.80 -8.20
N THR A 6 -1.51 8.66 -8.05
CA THR A 6 -2.18 7.36 -8.07
C THR A 6 -1.89 6.62 -6.78
N VAL A 7 -2.92 6.06 -6.15
CA VAL A 7 -2.79 5.15 -5.01
C VAL A 7 -3.01 3.73 -5.52
N ILE A 8 -2.05 2.86 -5.29
CA ILE A 8 -2.15 1.45 -5.65
C ILE A 8 -2.42 0.66 -4.37
N ILE A 9 -3.53 -0.06 -4.35
CA ILE A 9 -3.92 -0.90 -3.22
C ILE A 9 -3.61 -2.34 -3.57
N VAL A 10 -2.79 -3.00 -2.76
CA VAL A 10 -2.49 -4.42 -2.90
C VAL A 10 -3.00 -5.14 -1.66
N ASP A 11 -4.10 -5.86 -1.80
CA ASP A 11 -4.76 -6.58 -0.71
C ASP A 11 -5.51 -7.77 -1.33
N ASP A 12 -5.41 -8.94 -0.73
CA ASP A 12 -6.07 -10.13 -1.25
C ASP A 12 -7.56 -10.21 -0.89
N ASP A 13 -8.03 -9.36 0.02
CA ASP A 13 -9.44 -9.32 0.42
C ASP A 13 -10.21 -8.37 -0.51
N PRO A 14 -11.13 -8.90 -1.36
CA PRO A 14 -11.87 -8.06 -2.29
C PRO A 14 -12.75 -7.01 -1.58
N GLY A 15 -13.31 -7.34 -0.41
CA GLY A 15 -14.11 -6.38 0.35
C GLY A 15 -13.29 -5.20 0.83
N MET A 16 -12.07 -5.46 1.30
CA MET A 16 -11.17 -4.41 1.74
C MET A 16 -10.71 -3.55 0.56
N ARG A 17 -10.36 -4.17 -0.58
CA ARG A 17 -9.99 -3.41 -1.77
C ARG A 17 -11.11 -2.46 -2.20
N GLU A 18 -12.33 -2.96 -2.23
CA GLU A 18 -13.50 -2.17 -2.64
C GLU A 18 -13.76 -1.02 -1.67
N SER A 19 -13.68 -1.29 -0.39
CA SER A 19 -13.88 -0.30 0.66
C SER A 19 -12.84 0.82 0.59
N LEU A 20 -11.57 0.47 0.46
CA LEU A 20 -10.48 1.44 0.35
C LEU A 20 -10.58 2.24 -0.96
N GLU A 21 -10.90 1.57 -2.06
CA GLU A 21 -11.07 2.24 -3.34
C GLU A 21 -12.18 3.29 -3.27
N GLY A 22 -13.32 2.94 -2.68
CA GLY A 22 -14.43 3.89 -2.53
C GLY A 22 -14.03 5.10 -1.70
N LEU A 23 -13.34 4.88 -0.58
CA LEU A 23 -12.88 5.96 0.28
C LEU A 23 -11.94 6.91 -0.46
N LEU A 24 -10.93 6.37 -1.14
CA LEU A 24 -9.92 7.20 -1.79
C LEU A 24 -10.47 7.93 -3.01
N ARG A 25 -11.33 7.29 -3.77
CA ARG A 25 -11.99 7.96 -4.90
C ARG A 25 -12.92 9.07 -4.44
N SER A 26 -13.52 8.93 -3.27
CA SER A 26 -14.41 9.96 -2.73
C SER A 26 -13.70 11.28 -2.44
N VAL A 27 -12.39 11.26 -2.26
CA VAL A 27 -11.59 12.46 -2.06
C VAL A 27 -10.80 12.88 -3.31
N GLY A 28 -11.14 12.31 -4.47
CA GLY A 28 -10.59 12.75 -5.75
C GLY A 28 -9.29 12.09 -6.18
N LEU A 29 -8.87 11.01 -5.53
CA LEU A 29 -7.64 10.31 -5.89
C LEU A 29 -7.90 9.26 -6.97
N GLN A 30 -6.91 9.06 -7.84
CA GLN A 30 -6.90 7.92 -8.74
C GLN A 30 -6.48 6.68 -7.97
N VAL A 31 -7.19 5.58 -8.19
CA VAL A 31 -6.96 4.35 -7.44
C VAL A 31 -6.84 3.17 -8.40
N LYS A 32 -5.86 2.32 -8.15
CA LYS A 32 -5.70 1.04 -8.82
C LYS A 32 -5.66 -0.05 -7.77
N THR A 33 -6.43 -1.12 -7.97
CA THR A 33 -6.49 -2.21 -7.01
C THR A 33 -5.90 -3.47 -7.61
N LEU A 34 -5.10 -4.17 -6.81
CA LEU A 34 -4.45 -5.42 -7.21
C LEU A 34 -4.63 -6.44 -6.09
N ALA A 35 -4.77 -7.70 -6.46
CA ALA A 35 -4.97 -8.77 -5.48
C ALA A 35 -3.64 -9.32 -4.95
N SER A 36 -2.54 -9.09 -5.63
CA SER A 36 -1.26 -9.72 -5.28
C SER A 36 -0.06 -8.90 -5.76
N VAL A 37 1.10 -9.23 -5.18
CA VAL A 37 2.37 -8.65 -5.61
C VAL A 37 2.73 -8.99 -7.05
N PRO A 38 2.54 -10.24 -7.55
CA PRO A 38 2.83 -10.52 -8.96
C PRO A 38 2.09 -9.61 -9.94
N GLU A 39 0.85 -9.23 -9.64
CA GLU A 39 0.12 -8.29 -10.48
C GLU A 39 0.80 -6.93 -10.52
N PHE A 40 1.31 -6.45 -9.39
CA PHE A 40 2.05 -5.19 -9.35
C PHE A 40 3.32 -5.26 -10.17
N VAL A 41 4.08 -6.34 -10.03
CA VAL A 41 5.33 -6.53 -10.77
C VAL A 41 5.06 -6.53 -12.28
N LYS A 42 3.98 -7.20 -12.69
CA LYS A 42 3.61 -7.28 -14.11
C LYS A 42 3.24 -5.93 -14.70
N GLU A 43 2.46 -5.14 -13.97
CA GLU A 43 1.97 -3.87 -14.48
C GLU A 43 2.97 -2.74 -14.31
N GLY A 44 3.83 -2.85 -13.31
CA GLY A 44 4.82 -1.83 -13.03
C GLY A 44 4.24 -0.59 -12.36
N ARG A 45 5.11 0.38 -12.13
CA ARG A 45 4.74 1.64 -11.48
C ARG A 45 4.14 2.60 -12.52
N PRO A 46 2.96 3.19 -12.25
CA PRO A 46 2.40 4.20 -13.15
C PRO A 46 3.28 5.46 -13.18
N ASP A 47 3.14 6.23 -14.24
CA ASP A 47 3.77 7.54 -14.31
C ASP A 47 3.17 8.48 -13.27
N GLY A 48 4.01 9.39 -12.76
CA GLY A 48 3.58 10.39 -11.80
C GLY A 48 3.69 9.92 -10.36
N PRO A 49 3.27 10.76 -9.40
CA PRO A 49 3.34 10.41 -7.98
C PRO A 49 2.51 9.17 -7.67
N THR A 50 3.10 8.25 -6.92
CA THR A 50 2.49 6.96 -6.62
C THR A 50 2.67 6.62 -5.15
N CYS A 51 1.63 6.09 -4.51
CA CYS A 51 1.69 5.60 -3.14
C CYS A 51 1.13 4.18 -3.13
N LEU A 52 1.80 3.28 -2.40
CA LEU A 52 1.33 1.91 -2.20
C LEU A 52 0.61 1.79 -0.87
N VAL A 53 -0.59 1.25 -0.89
CA VAL A 53 -1.29 0.79 0.32
C VAL A 53 -1.22 -0.73 0.29
N LEU A 54 -0.52 -1.32 1.24
CA LEU A 54 -0.06 -2.70 1.15
C LEU A 54 -0.41 -3.46 2.42
N ASP A 55 -1.03 -4.63 2.26
CA ASP A 55 -1.24 -5.53 3.38
C ASP A 55 0.07 -6.27 3.68
N VAL A 56 0.32 -6.54 4.96
CA VAL A 56 1.47 -7.35 5.36
C VAL A 56 1.30 -8.79 4.93
N ARG A 57 0.09 -9.34 5.03
CA ARG A 57 -0.19 -10.72 4.63
C ARG A 57 -0.75 -10.77 3.22
N LEU A 58 0.07 -11.24 2.30
CA LEU A 58 -0.31 -11.39 0.89
C LEU A 58 -0.06 -12.82 0.44
N PRO A 59 -0.80 -13.33 -0.57
CA PRO A 59 -0.56 -14.67 -1.07
C PRO A 59 0.88 -14.84 -1.54
N GLY A 60 1.53 -15.87 -1.03
CA GLY A 60 2.87 -16.26 -1.45
C GLY A 60 4.02 -15.46 -0.87
N ARG A 61 3.78 -14.33 -0.21
CA ARG A 61 4.83 -13.55 0.44
C ARG A 61 4.26 -12.51 1.40
N SER A 62 5.13 -12.04 2.28
CA SER A 62 4.81 -10.94 3.19
C SER A 62 4.99 -9.59 2.48
N GLY A 63 4.14 -8.60 2.84
CA GLY A 63 4.32 -7.24 2.36
C GLY A 63 5.65 -6.63 2.82
N LEU A 64 6.17 -7.05 3.98
CA LEU A 64 7.49 -6.61 4.45
C LEU A 64 8.61 -7.16 3.55
N ASP A 65 8.50 -8.39 3.07
CA ASP A 65 9.45 -8.94 2.13
C ASP A 65 9.42 -8.18 0.81
N PHE A 66 8.22 -7.83 0.34
CA PHE A 66 8.07 -7.04 -0.87
C PHE A 66 8.70 -5.65 -0.70
N GLN A 67 8.51 -5.02 0.46
CA GLN A 67 9.18 -3.75 0.76
C GLN A 67 10.68 -3.85 0.60
N ARG A 68 11.28 -4.91 1.14
CA ARG A 68 12.73 -5.13 1.02
C ARG A 68 13.14 -5.36 -0.43
N GLU A 69 12.34 -6.08 -1.20
CA GLU A 69 12.62 -6.31 -2.63
C GLU A 69 12.58 -5.03 -3.44
N LEU A 70 11.63 -4.15 -3.18
CA LEU A 70 11.55 -2.87 -3.86
C LEU A 70 12.78 -2.02 -3.54
N SER A 71 13.18 -1.98 -2.28
CA SER A 71 14.35 -1.23 -1.84
C SER A 71 15.63 -1.78 -2.50
N ALA A 72 15.77 -3.09 -2.55
CA ALA A 72 16.93 -3.73 -3.17
C ALA A 72 16.98 -3.48 -4.69
N ALA A 73 15.83 -3.34 -5.32
CA ALA A 73 15.74 -3.02 -6.74
C ALA A 73 15.84 -1.53 -7.02
N ASN A 74 16.05 -0.73 -5.98
CA ASN A 74 16.14 0.73 -6.08
C ASN A 74 14.87 1.38 -6.62
N ILE A 75 13.73 0.78 -6.31
CA ILE A 75 12.41 1.31 -6.66
C ILE A 75 11.88 2.05 -5.43
N HIS A 76 11.79 3.37 -5.55
CA HIS A 76 11.37 4.22 -4.43
C HIS A 76 9.90 4.60 -4.59
N VAL A 77 9.05 3.99 -3.76
CA VAL A 77 7.62 4.27 -3.72
C VAL A 77 7.22 4.39 -2.25
N PRO A 78 6.52 5.46 -1.86
CA PRO A 78 5.99 5.54 -0.50
C PRO A 78 5.04 4.38 -0.22
N ILE A 79 5.19 3.74 0.93
CA ILE A 79 4.38 2.59 1.33
C ILE A 79 3.65 2.89 2.63
N ILE A 80 2.34 2.63 2.63
CA ILE A 80 1.51 2.63 3.82
C ILE A 80 1.05 1.20 4.04
N PHE A 81 1.42 0.60 5.18
CA PHE A 81 0.95 -0.73 5.52
C PHE A 81 -0.40 -0.66 6.23
N VAL A 82 -1.32 -1.53 5.82
CA VAL A 82 -2.64 -1.67 6.43
C VAL A 82 -2.87 -3.16 6.67
N THR A 83 -2.96 -3.59 7.93
CA THR A 83 -3.09 -5.02 8.22
C THR A 83 -3.93 -5.28 9.46
N GLY A 84 -4.62 -6.43 9.49
CA GLY A 84 -5.30 -6.93 10.68
C GLY A 84 -4.40 -7.71 11.63
N TYR A 85 -3.14 -7.93 11.24
CA TYR A 85 -2.22 -8.81 11.96
C TYR A 85 -0.96 -8.10 12.44
N GLY A 86 -1.04 -6.77 12.61
CA GLY A 86 0.12 -5.98 13.01
C GLY A 86 0.51 -6.16 14.47
N ASP A 87 1.80 -6.09 14.75
CA ASP A 87 2.34 -6.01 16.10
C ASP A 87 3.45 -4.95 16.14
N ILE A 88 3.95 -4.64 17.34
CA ILE A 88 4.96 -3.58 17.50
C ILE A 88 6.26 -3.91 16.78
N PRO A 89 6.86 -5.11 16.92
CA PRO A 89 8.08 -5.43 16.17
C PRO A 89 7.91 -5.31 14.66
N MET A 90 6.76 -5.72 14.14
CA MET A 90 6.45 -5.65 12.72
C MET A 90 6.36 -4.20 12.25
N SER A 91 5.69 -3.32 13.03
CA SER A 91 5.57 -1.91 12.67
C SER A 91 6.94 -1.21 12.69
N VAL A 92 7.79 -1.53 13.67
CA VAL A 92 9.15 -0.98 13.73
C VAL A 92 9.94 -1.39 12.49
N GLN A 93 9.86 -2.65 12.09
CA GLN A 93 10.55 -3.15 10.90
C GLN A 93 10.07 -2.42 9.65
N ALA A 94 8.76 -2.22 9.50
CA ALA A 94 8.19 -1.51 8.35
C ALA A 94 8.67 -0.07 8.26
N ILE A 95 8.65 0.66 9.37
CA ILE A 95 9.07 2.06 9.41
C ILE A 95 10.58 2.18 9.16
N LYS A 96 11.40 1.30 9.76
CA LYS A 96 12.84 1.27 9.50
C LYS A 96 13.17 0.97 8.05
N GLY A 97 12.30 0.20 7.37
CA GLY A 97 12.44 -0.10 5.95
C GLY A 97 11.98 1.03 5.03
N GLY A 98 11.51 2.13 5.59
CA GLY A 98 11.13 3.31 4.81
C GLY A 98 9.64 3.52 4.61
N ALA A 99 8.77 2.73 5.24
CA ALA A 99 7.34 2.95 5.16
C ALA A 99 6.95 4.28 5.79
N ILE A 100 5.96 4.94 5.21
CA ILE A 100 5.46 6.20 5.73
C ILE A 100 4.63 5.97 6.98
N GLU A 101 3.80 4.92 6.97
CA GLU A 101 2.86 4.65 8.05
C GLU A 101 2.56 3.16 8.12
N PHE A 102 2.09 2.73 9.30
CA PHE A 102 1.68 1.36 9.55
C PHE A 102 0.37 1.41 10.35
N LEU A 103 -0.73 1.02 9.72
CA LEU A 103 -2.06 1.08 10.32
C LEU A 103 -2.58 -0.33 10.57
N THR A 104 -3.16 -0.56 11.75
CA THR A 104 -3.82 -1.83 12.07
C THR A 104 -5.33 -1.70 11.88
N LYS A 105 -5.95 -2.73 11.34
CA LYS A 105 -7.40 -2.78 11.17
C LYS A 105 -8.06 -3.14 12.51
N PRO A 106 -9.17 -2.51 12.87
CA PRO A 106 -9.80 -1.38 12.18
C PRO A 106 -9.05 -0.07 12.44
N PHE A 107 -9.03 0.80 11.46
CA PHE A 107 -8.44 2.14 11.58
C PHE A 107 -9.48 3.16 11.15
N ARG A 108 -9.26 4.43 11.53
CA ARG A 108 -10.15 5.50 11.09
C ARG A 108 -9.78 5.93 9.68
N ASP A 109 -10.78 6.26 8.88
CA ASP A 109 -10.58 6.73 7.50
C ASP A 109 -9.58 7.89 7.44
N GLN A 110 -9.67 8.81 8.40
CA GLN A 110 -8.78 9.95 8.47
C GLN A 110 -7.33 9.57 8.65
N ASP A 111 -7.05 8.49 9.40
CA ASP A 111 -5.66 8.04 9.62
C ASP A 111 -5.00 7.65 8.29
N LEU A 112 -5.74 6.97 7.43
CA LEU A 112 -5.24 6.62 6.10
C LEU A 112 -5.10 7.86 5.22
N LEU A 113 -6.10 8.73 5.21
CA LEU A 113 -6.08 9.91 4.36
C LEU A 113 -4.94 10.87 4.72
N TYR A 114 -4.63 11.02 6.01
CA TYR A 114 -3.51 11.85 6.44
C TYR A 114 -2.16 11.25 6.05
N ALA A 115 -2.07 9.91 5.97
CA ALA A 115 -0.82 9.26 5.59
C ALA A 115 -0.53 9.38 4.08
N ILE A 116 -1.55 9.52 3.30
CA ILE A 116 -1.43 9.70 1.85
C ILE A 116 -1.12 11.18 1.55
#